data_4d007bcbb5f307edc53c0c8423968e84
#
_entry.id   4d007bcbb5f307edc53c0c8423968e84
#
_cell.length_a   1.000
_cell.length_b   1.000
_cell.length_c   1.000
_cell.angle_alpha   90.00
_cell.angle_beta   90.00
_cell.angle_gamma   90.00
#
_symmetry.space_group_name_H-M   'P 1'
#
loop_
_entity.id
_entity.type
_entity.pdbx_description
1 polymer ?
#
loop_
_entity_poly.entity_id
_entity_poly.type
_entity_poly.pdbx_seq_one_letter_code
_entity_poly.pdbx_strand_id
1 'polypeptide(L)'
;ADYANEAALTTALQGVDKLLLISSSEVGQRTAQHRNVIQAVIAAKVKFIAYTSLLHADKSPLALADEHIETEKMLAESGIPHTLLRNGWYTENYLASVPAALKHGVFIGAAGEGKIASAMRADYAAAAARVIREEGHAGNVYELAGDNAWTLSQLADELTHQSGKKIVYQNLSEVDFAAALKGAGLPDGLADMLANSDAGAAKGGLFDDSHTLRKLIGRPTTALTESLRSVL
;
A
#
# COMPACT_ATOMS: atom_id res chain seq x y z
N ALA A 1 -18.85 8.32 -7.54
CA ALA A 1 -19.37 9.03 -6.37
C ALA A 1 -18.25 9.30 -5.40
N ASP A 2 -18.33 10.39 -4.67
CA ASP A 2 -17.36 10.72 -3.61
C ASP A 2 -17.63 9.85 -2.37
N TYR A 3 -16.58 9.37 -1.71
CA TYR A 3 -16.70 8.54 -0.49
C TYR A 3 -17.31 9.31 0.70
N ALA A 4 -17.29 10.64 0.65
CA ALA A 4 -17.97 11.47 1.64
C ALA A 4 -19.50 11.55 1.43
N ASN A 5 -20.05 11.07 0.29
CA ASN A 5 -21.46 11.19 -0.05
C ASN A 5 -22.15 9.81 -0.15
N GLU A 6 -22.67 9.33 1.01
CA GLU A 6 -23.34 8.04 1.11
C GLU A 6 -24.54 7.89 0.15
N ALA A 7 -25.37 8.94 -0.01
CA ALA A 7 -26.53 8.87 -0.89
C ALA A 7 -26.14 8.70 -2.37
N ALA A 8 -25.11 9.42 -2.82
CA ALA A 8 -24.58 9.27 -4.16
C ALA A 8 -23.93 7.89 -4.37
N LEU A 9 -23.24 7.36 -3.36
CA LEU A 9 -22.69 6.01 -3.37
C LEU A 9 -23.80 4.96 -3.48
N THR A 10 -24.85 5.06 -2.65
CA THR A 10 -25.99 4.14 -2.68
C THR A 10 -26.65 4.11 -4.06
N THR A 11 -26.83 5.28 -4.69
CA THR A 11 -27.39 5.38 -6.04
C THR A 11 -26.46 4.73 -7.07
N ALA A 12 -25.16 5.00 -6.98
CA ALA A 12 -24.17 4.47 -7.94
C ALA A 12 -23.99 2.95 -7.84
N LEU A 13 -24.29 2.36 -6.67
CA LEU A 13 -24.13 0.93 -6.41
C LEU A 13 -25.38 0.11 -6.72
N GLN A 14 -26.49 0.73 -7.19
CA GLN A 14 -27.68 -0.02 -7.57
C GLN A 14 -27.39 -1.01 -8.71
N GLY A 15 -27.73 -2.29 -8.48
CA GLY A 15 -27.49 -3.38 -9.43
C GLY A 15 -26.05 -3.88 -9.53
N VAL A 16 -25.16 -3.41 -8.65
CA VAL A 16 -23.77 -3.89 -8.56
C VAL A 16 -23.74 -5.17 -7.72
N ASP A 17 -23.16 -6.25 -8.25
CA ASP A 17 -23.03 -7.52 -7.53
C ASP A 17 -21.76 -7.57 -6.66
N LYS A 18 -20.62 -7.07 -7.17
CA LYS A 18 -19.33 -7.12 -6.49
C LYS A 18 -18.64 -5.75 -6.50
N LEU A 19 -18.08 -5.34 -5.39
CA LEU A 19 -17.37 -4.07 -5.24
C LEU A 19 -15.91 -4.30 -4.85
N LEU A 20 -14.99 -3.60 -5.50
CA LEU A 20 -13.65 -3.37 -4.98
C LEU A 20 -13.62 -2.02 -4.25
N LEU A 21 -13.52 -2.06 -2.93
CA LEU A 21 -13.26 -0.88 -2.12
C LEU A 21 -11.75 -0.63 -2.07
N ILE A 22 -11.29 0.32 -2.85
CA ILE A 22 -9.89 0.80 -2.79
C ILE A 22 -9.82 1.81 -1.64
N SER A 23 -8.88 1.58 -0.72
CA SER A 23 -8.73 2.45 0.45
C SER A 23 -8.47 3.91 0.06
N SER A 24 -9.19 4.83 0.72
CA SER A 24 -8.99 6.26 0.56
C SER A 24 -7.57 6.68 0.93
N SER A 25 -7.02 7.67 0.22
CA SER A 25 -5.72 8.28 0.55
C SER A 25 -5.81 9.40 1.60
N GLU A 26 -7.02 9.77 2.03
CA GLU A 26 -7.25 10.83 2.99
C GLU A 26 -7.12 10.32 4.43
N VAL A 27 -5.87 10.25 4.91
CA VAL A 27 -5.56 9.83 6.30
C VAL A 27 -6.28 10.76 7.28
N GLY A 28 -6.92 10.16 8.30
CA GLY A 28 -7.78 10.86 9.27
C GLY A 28 -9.25 10.99 8.83
N GLN A 29 -9.56 10.80 7.54
CA GLN A 29 -10.93 10.77 7.02
C GLN A 29 -11.34 9.38 6.54
N ARG A 30 -10.39 8.50 6.33
CA ARG A 30 -10.57 7.17 5.75
C ARG A 30 -11.65 6.35 6.46
N THR A 31 -11.64 6.29 7.79
CA THR A 31 -12.63 5.53 8.57
C THR A 31 -14.05 6.02 8.29
N ALA A 32 -14.30 7.34 8.27
CA ALA A 32 -15.61 7.90 7.98
C ALA A 32 -16.04 7.62 6.54
N GLN A 33 -15.13 7.82 5.58
CA GLN A 33 -15.37 7.57 4.16
C GLN A 33 -15.68 6.10 3.88
N HIS A 34 -14.92 5.18 4.47
CA HIS A 34 -15.16 3.74 4.29
C HIS A 34 -16.47 3.30 4.94
N ARG A 35 -16.86 3.89 6.08
CA ARG A 35 -18.17 3.67 6.70
C ARG A 35 -19.29 4.01 5.74
N ASN A 36 -19.23 5.17 5.06
CA ASN A 36 -20.23 5.58 4.08
C ASN A 36 -20.32 4.57 2.92
N VAL A 37 -19.17 4.09 2.42
CA VAL A 37 -19.16 3.07 1.37
C VAL A 37 -19.82 1.78 1.84
N ILE A 38 -19.49 1.30 3.05
CA ILE A 38 -20.04 0.05 3.60
C ILE A 38 -21.55 0.18 3.82
N GLN A 39 -22.05 1.31 4.33
CA GLN A 39 -23.48 1.57 4.47
C GLN A 39 -24.20 1.60 3.11
N ALA A 40 -23.61 2.28 2.13
CA ALA A 40 -24.14 2.31 0.76
C ALA A 40 -24.19 0.90 0.12
N VAL A 41 -23.19 0.07 0.36
CA VAL A 41 -23.13 -1.33 -0.09
C VAL A 41 -24.27 -2.15 0.52
N ILE A 42 -24.52 -2.01 1.85
CA ILE A 42 -25.64 -2.68 2.53
C ILE A 42 -26.97 -2.23 1.91
N ALA A 43 -27.16 -0.91 1.76
CA ALA A 43 -28.39 -0.33 1.20
C ALA A 43 -28.66 -0.75 -0.24
N ALA A 44 -27.61 -0.84 -1.08
CA ALA A 44 -27.69 -1.27 -2.46
C ALA A 44 -27.73 -2.81 -2.64
N LYS A 45 -27.59 -3.58 -1.54
CA LYS A 45 -27.59 -5.06 -1.54
C LYS A 45 -26.48 -5.67 -2.42
N VAL A 46 -25.29 -5.05 -2.43
CA VAL A 46 -24.11 -5.62 -3.07
C VAL A 46 -23.76 -6.96 -2.39
N LYS A 47 -23.40 -7.97 -3.16
CA LYS A 47 -23.26 -9.35 -2.67
C LYS A 47 -21.86 -9.70 -2.16
N PHE A 48 -20.85 -8.91 -2.54
CA PHE A 48 -19.46 -9.16 -2.19
C PHE A 48 -18.61 -7.89 -2.22
N ILE A 49 -17.69 -7.76 -1.27
CA ILE A 49 -16.68 -6.70 -1.23
C ILE A 49 -15.26 -7.30 -1.19
N ALA A 50 -14.38 -6.83 -2.06
CA ALA A 50 -12.93 -6.93 -1.84
C ALA A 50 -12.42 -5.58 -1.33
N TYR A 51 -11.63 -5.57 -0.27
CA TYR A 51 -11.10 -4.35 0.34
C TYR A 51 -9.58 -4.34 0.30
N THR A 52 -8.98 -3.25 -0.18
CA THR A 52 -7.52 -3.06 -0.12
C THR A 52 -7.11 -2.54 1.25
N SER A 53 -6.69 -3.46 2.11
CA SER A 53 -6.17 -3.19 3.45
C SER A 53 -4.64 -3.06 3.46
N LEU A 54 -4.03 -3.15 4.63
CA LEU A 54 -2.59 -3.04 4.84
C LEU A 54 -1.99 -4.38 5.28
N LEU A 55 -0.81 -4.69 4.77
CA LEU A 55 -0.02 -5.88 5.13
C LEU A 55 0.09 -6.01 6.66
N HIS A 56 -0.27 -7.20 7.17
CA HIS A 56 -0.22 -7.51 8.60
C HIS A 56 -0.94 -6.47 9.48
N ALA A 57 -2.05 -5.88 9.02
CA ALA A 57 -2.74 -4.78 9.69
C ALA A 57 -2.94 -5.00 11.20
N ASP A 58 -3.28 -6.24 11.59
CA ASP A 58 -3.53 -6.66 12.98
C ASP A 58 -2.30 -6.61 13.92
N LYS A 59 -1.10 -6.52 13.38
CA LYS A 59 0.17 -6.47 14.14
C LYS A 59 1.20 -5.49 13.55
N SER A 60 0.78 -4.66 12.60
CA SER A 60 1.66 -3.72 11.93
C SER A 60 2.17 -2.65 12.88
N PRO A 61 3.48 -2.31 12.84
CA PRO A 61 4.02 -1.18 13.58
C PRO A 61 3.75 0.18 12.92
N LEU A 62 3.07 0.21 11.77
CA LEU A 62 2.75 1.43 11.04
C LEU A 62 1.47 2.07 11.61
N ALA A 63 1.51 3.35 11.92
CA ALA A 63 0.33 4.10 12.36
C ALA A 63 -0.83 4.07 11.35
N LEU A 64 -0.49 3.87 10.06
CA LEU A 64 -1.46 3.70 8.99
C LEU A 64 -2.41 2.51 9.19
N ALA A 65 -2.02 1.52 10.01
CA ALA A 65 -2.80 0.31 10.26
C ALA A 65 -4.12 0.58 10.98
N ASP A 66 -4.19 1.58 11.85
CA ASP A 66 -5.35 1.84 12.71
C ASP A 66 -6.64 2.00 11.91
N GLU A 67 -6.64 2.85 10.87
CA GLU A 67 -7.83 3.07 10.03
C GLU A 67 -8.16 1.85 9.16
N HIS A 68 -7.17 1.03 8.81
CA HIS A 68 -7.39 -0.22 8.10
C HIS A 68 -8.06 -1.26 9.00
N ILE A 69 -7.60 -1.42 10.24
CA ILE A 69 -8.21 -2.31 11.26
C ILE A 69 -9.67 -1.91 11.51
N GLU A 70 -9.93 -0.62 11.68
CA GLU A 70 -11.28 -0.08 11.84
C GLU A 70 -12.19 -0.47 10.66
N THR A 71 -11.67 -0.37 9.44
CA THR A 71 -12.43 -0.75 8.23
C THR A 71 -12.64 -2.27 8.15
N GLU A 72 -11.62 -3.08 8.46
CA GLU A 72 -11.74 -4.55 8.50
C GLU A 72 -12.82 -4.98 9.51
N LYS A 73 -12.86 -4.32 10.68
CA LYS A 73 -13.89 -4.56 11.70
C LYS A 73 -15.29 -4.20 11.20
N MET A 74 -15.45 -3.03 10.57
CA MET A 74 -16.74 -2.63 9.99
C MET A 74 -17.22 -3.62 8.92
N LEU A 75 -16.32 -4.15 8.10
CA LEU A 75 -16.63 -5.19 7.11
C LEU A 75 -17.08 -6.49 7.77
N ALA A 76 -16.38 -6.94 8.80
CA ALA A 76 -16.74 -8.14 9.56
C ALA A 76 -18.13 -8.01 10.22
N GLU A 77 -18.44 -6.84 10.79
CA GLU A 77 -19.71 -6.54 11.43
C GLU A 77 -20.86 -6.35 10.41
N SER A 78 -20.57 -6.02 9.16
CA SER A 78 -21.58 -5.78 8.12
C SER A 78 -22.36 -7.03 7.70
N GLY A 79 -21.82 -8.21 7.95
CA GLY A 79 -22.39 -9.48 7.48
C GLY A 79 -22.25 -9.71 5.97
N ILE A 80 -21.63 -8.80 5.20
CA ILE A 80 -21.43 -8.94 3.76
C ILE A 80 -20.24 -9.88 3.51
N PRO A 81 -20.40 -10.88 2.62
CA PRO A 81 -19.26 -11.67 2.16
C PRO A 81 -18.14 -10.77 1.65
N HIS A 82 -16.94 -10.91 2.21
CA HIS A 82 -15.84 -10.02 1.85
C HIS A 82 -14.48 -10.72 1.82
N THR A 83 -13.51 -10.07 1.21
CA THR A 83 -12.10 -10.49 1.17
C THR A 83 -11.23 -9.30 1.54
N LEU A 84 -10.26 -9.53 2.40
CA LEU A 84 -9.25 -8.55 2.76
C LEU A 84 -8.00 -8.75 1.91
N LEU A 85 -7.64 -7.75 1.10
CA LEU A 85 -6.42 -7.68 0.33
C LEU A 85 -5.45 -6.80 1.12
N ARG A 86 -4.68 -7.38 2.04
CA ARG A 86 -3.70 -6.69 2.87
C ARG A 86 -2.45 -6.42 2.04
N ASN A 87 -2.49 -5.32 1.29
CA ASN A 87 -1.40 -4.91 0.41
C ASN A 87 -0.20 -4.44 1.22
N GLY A 88 0.99 -4.89 0.82
CA GLY A 88 2.25 -4.34 1.26
C GLY A 88 2.53 -2.97 0.66
N TRP A 89 3.81 -2.57 0.66
CA TRP A 89 4.17 -1.24 0.19
C TRP A 89 4.28 -1.17 -1.32
N TYR A 90 3.97 0.00 -1.90
CA TYR A 90 4.07 0.21 -3.34
C TYR A 90 5.49 0.63 -3.73
N THR A 91 6.09 -0.05 -4.69
CA THR A 91 7.42 0.30 -5.22
C THR A 91 7.44 1.73 -5.75
N GLU A 92 6.34 2.21 -6.33
CA GLU A 92 6.20 3.59 -6.83
C GLU A 92 6.43 4.66 -5.76
N ASN A 93 6.19 4.36 -4.47
CA ASN A 93 6.46 5.31 -3.40
C ASN A 93 7.95 5.65 -3.29
N TYR A 94 8.83 4.67 -3.53
CA TYR A 94 10.28 4.87 -3.57
C TYR A 94 10.75 5.44 -4.90
N LEU A 95 10.11 5.03 -6.02
CA LEU A 95 10.45 5.55 -7.35
C LEU A 95 10.26 7.07 -7.45
N ALA A 96 9.32 7.64 -6.70
CA ALA A 96 9.10 9.09 -6.63
C ALA A 96 10.32 9.87 -6.11
N SER A 97 11.19 9.24 -5.32
CA SER A 97 12.41 9.84 -4.78
C SER A 97 13.64 9.69 -5.69
N VAL A 98 13.55 8.89 -6.77
CA VAL A 98 14.68 8.61 -7.68
C VAL A 98 15.23 9.88 -8.32
N PRO A 99 14.43 10.82 -8.86
CA PRO A 99 14.97 12.03 -9.46
C PRO A 99 15.82 12.88 -8.50
N ALA A 100 15.39 12.97 -7.24
CA ALA A 100 16.14 13.68 -6.20
C ALA A 100 17.45 12.95 -5.86
N ALA A 101 17.40 11.62 -5.73
CA ALA A 101 18.59 10.80 -5.48
C ALA A 101 19.61 10.93 -6.60
N LEU A 102 19.20 10.90 -7.86
CA LEU A 102 20.08 11.11 -9.03
C LEU A 102 20.71 12.50 -9.09
N LYS A 103 19.99 13.51 -8.60
CA LYS A 103 20.47 14.90 -8.56
C LYS A 103 21.49 15.12 -7.45
N HIS A 104 21.25 14.53 -6.28
CA HIS A 104 22.03 14.82 -5.07
C HIS A 104 23.04 13.73 -4.70
N GLY A 105 23.03 12.56 -5.35
CA GLY A 105 23.90 11.43 -5.05
C GLY A 105 23.55 10.71 -3.73
N VAL A 106 22.39 10.99 -3.18
CA VAL A 106 21.93 10.45 -1.88
C VAL A 106 20.48 10.03 -1.97
N PHE A 107 20.17 8.82 -1.50
CA PHE A 107 18.82 8.36 -1.24
C PHE A 107 18.57 8.38 0.27
N ILE A 108 17.66 9.22 0.75
CA ILE A 108 17.35 9.37 2.17
C ILE A 108 16.15 8.52 2.57
N GLY A 109 16.11 8.03 3.80
CA GLY A 109 15.00 7.30 4.39
C GLY A 109 15.23 7.00 5.86
N ALA A 110 14.29 6.31 6.51
CA ALA A 110 14.36 5.98 7.94
C ALA A 110 14.17 4.46 8.21
N ALA A 111 14.35 3.62 7.17
CA ALA A 111 14.11 2.18 7.30
C ALA A 111 15.32 1.38 7.82
N GLY A 112 16.48 2.01 8.02
CA GLY A 112 17.70 1.31 8.47
C GLY A 112 18.02 0.12 7.57
N GLU A 113 18.18 -1.06 8.16
CA GLU A 113 18.38 -2.34 7.48
C GLU A 113 17.07 -3.13 7.30
N GLY A 114 15.91 -2.48 7.49
CA GLY A 114 14.60 -3.10 7.34
C GLY A 114 14.38 -3.63 5.92
N LYS A 115 13.85 -4.84 5.84
CA LYS A 115 13.50 -5.48 4.57
C LYS A 115 12.12 -5.02 4.11
N ILE A 116 12.04 -4.63 2.86
CA ILE A 116 10.83 -4.12 2.22
C ILE A 116 10.46 -5.06 1.07
N ALA A 117 9.34 -5.77 1.22
CA ALA A 117 8.79 -6.64 0.19
C ALA A 117 7.73 -5.89 -0.64
N SER A 118 8.14 -4.79 -1.28
CA SER A 118 7.23 -3.98 -2.11
C SER A 118 6.90 -4.66 -3.44
N ALA A 119 5.76 -4.29 -4.01
CA ALA A 119 5.39 -4.65 -5.38
C ALA A 119 4.82 -3.41 -6.10
N MET A 120 4.76 -3.47 -7.43
CA MET A 120 4.13 -2.43 -8.23
C MET A 120 2.62 -2.43 -8.01
N ARG A 121 1.99 -1.26 -8.07
CA ARG A 121 0.52 -1.13 -8.00
C ARG A 121 -0.19 -2.02 -9.01
N ALA A 122 0.41 -2.22 -10.18
CA ALA A 122 -0.12 -3.10 -11.21
C ALA A 122 -0.23 -4.57 -10.75
N ASP A 123 0.70 -5.05 -9.92
CA ASP A 123 0.64 -6.42 -9.38
C ASP A 123 -0.49 -6.56 -8.36
N TYR A 124 -0.67 -5.58 -7.46
CA TYR A 124 -1.80 -5.55 -6.54
C TYR A 124 -3.14 -5.41 -7.26
N ALA A 125 -3.20 -4.60 -8.32
CA ALA A 125 -4.40 -4.46 -9.15
C ALA A 125 -4.76 -5.78 -9.85
N ALA A 126 -3.77 -6.54 -10.32
CA ALA A 126 -3.99 -7.86 -10.91
C ALA A 126 -4.58 -8.85 -9.89
N ALA A 127 -4.10 -8.83 -8.64
CA ALA A 127 -4.66 -9.64 -7.56
C ALA A 127 -6.11 -9.23 -7.25
N ALA A 128 -6.38 -7.94 -7.11
CA ALA A 128 -7.73 -7.43 -6.89
C ALA A 128 -8.70 -7.81 -8.02
N ALA A 129 -8.25 -7.66 -9.28
CA ALA A 129 -9.04 -8.04 -10.45
C ALA A 129 -9.38 -9.53 -10.46
N ARG A 130 -8.44 -10.40 -10.04
CA ARG A 130 -8.69 -11.83 -9.92
C ARG A 130 -9.75 -12.13 -8.87
N VAL A 131 -9.62 -11.56 -7.68
CA VAL A 131 -10.57 -11.75 -6.57
C VAL A 131 -11.98 -11.27 -6.92
N ILE A 132 -12.12 -10.19 -7.69
CA ILE A 132 -13.43 -9.70 -8.13
C ILE A 132 -14.04 -10.61 -9.21
N ARG A 133 -13.22 -11.18 -10.10
CA ARG A 133 -13.71 -11.97 -11.25
C ARG A 133 -13.99 -13.43 -10.92
N GLU A 134 -13.21 -14.00 -10.04
CA GLU A 134 -13.31 -15.43 -9.68
C GLU A 134 -14.21 -15.62 -8.45
N GLU A 135 -14.66 -16.85 -8.23
CA GLU A 135 -15.43 -17.24 -7.03
C GLU A 135 -14.50 -17.90 -6.01
N GLY A 136 -14.99 -18.09 -4.78
CA GLY A 136 -14.27 -18.81 -3.72
C GLY A 136 -13.32 -17.94 -2.90
N HIS A 137 -13.36 -16.63 -3.05
CA HIS A 137 -12.51 -15.70 -2.31
C HIS A 137 -13.15 -15.16 -1.02
N ALA A 138 -14.46 -15.27 -0.85
CA ALA A 138 -15.16 -14.78 0.35
C ALA A 138 -14.61 -15.42 1.64
N GLY A 139 -14.39 -14.58 2.65
CA GLY A 139 -13.84 -14.98 3.95
C GLY A 139 -12.32 -15.11 3.99
N ASN A 140 -11.61 -14.87 2.87
CA ASN A 140 -10.15 -14.94 2.85
C ASN A 140 -9.50 -13.60 3.22
N VAL A 141 -8.36 -13.72 3.90
CA VAL A 141 -7.40 -12.64 4.12
C VAL A 141 -6.13 -12.99 3.34
N TYR A 142 -5.74 -12.12 2.43
CA TYR A 142 -4.52 -12.29 1.64
C TYR A 142 -3.47 -11.27 2.07
N GLU A 143 -2.37 -11.75 2.65
CA GLU A 143 -1.18 -10.95 2.89
C GLU A 143 -0.40 -10.85 1.56
N LEU A 144 -0.35 -9.66 0.97
CA LEU A 144 0.15 -9.45 -0.38
C LEU A 144 1.42 -8.61 -0.36
N ALA A 145 2.53 -9.21 -0.82
CA ALA A 145 3.82 -8.55 -0.88
C ALA A 145 4.62 -9.01 -2.11
N GLY A 146 5.66 -8.26 -2.46
CA GLY A 146 6.55 -8.60 -3.56
C GLY A 146 7.40 -9.84 -3.29
N ASP A 147 7.80 -10.53 -4.34
CA ASP A 147 8.56 -11.80 -4.24
C ASP A 147 9.95 -11.62 -3.62
N ASN A 148 10.59 -10.48 -3.85
CA ASN A 148 11.94 -10.21 -3.41
C ASN A 148 11.95 -8.98 -2.50
N ALA A 149 12.28 -9.20 -1.24
CA ALA A 149 12.49 -8.10 -0.31
C ALA A 149 13.89 -7.50 -0.49
N TRP A 150 14.00 -6.21 -0.29
CA TRP A 150 15.23 -5.44 -0.41
C TRP A 150 15.32 -4.38 0.67
N THR A 151 16.53 -3.87 0.94
CA THR A 151 16.79 -2.75 1.84
C THR A 151 16.97 -1.45 1.06
N LEU A 152 16.85 -0.29 1.72
CA LEU A 152 17.12 0.99 1.07
C LEU A 152 18.58 1.12 0.60
N SER A 153 19.52 0.45 1.27
CA SER A 153 20.91 0.34 0.80
C SER A 153 20.99 -0.40 -0.53
N GLN A 154 20.29 -1.54 -0.66
CA GLN A 154 20.26 -2.29 -1.92
C GLN A 154 19.55 -1.53 -3.05
N LEU A 155 18.53 -0.71 -2.74
CA LEU A 155 17.92 0.18 -3.72
C LEU A 155 18.91 1.23 -4.21
N ALA A 156 19.69 1.86 -3.33
CA ALA A 156 20.71 2.84 -3.68
C ALA A 156 21.84 2.22 -4.53
N ASP A 157 22.26 0.98 -4.21
CA ASP A 157 23.24 0.23 -4.99
C ASP A 157 22.72 -0.08 -6.40
N GLU A 158 21.47 -0.50 -6.53
CA GLU A 158 20.84 -0.77 -7.83
C GLU A 158 20.68 0.51 -8.66
N LEU A 159 20.31 1.65 -8.03
CA LEU A 159 20.31 2.96 -8.69
C LEU A 159 21.70 3.36 -9.18
N THR A 160 22.73 3.12 -8.38
CA THR A 160 24.13 3.36 -8.78
C THR A 160 24.50 2.53 -10.00
N HIS A 161 24.16 1.24 -9.97
CA HIS A 161 24.45 0.29 -11.05
C HIS A 161 23.76 0.70 -12.36
N GLN A 162 22.46 1.02 -12.32
CA GLN A 162 21.71 1.31 -13.54
C GLN A 162 21.98 2.72 -14.09
N SER A 163 22.17 3.72 -13.22
CA SER A 163 22.38 5.11 -13.64
C SER A 163 23.84 5.46 -13.96
N GLY A 164 24.80 4.65 -13.51
CA GLY A 164 26.23 4.95 -13.54
C GLY A 164 26.66 6.11 -12.61
N LYS A 165 25.76 6.64 -11.78
CA LYS A 165 26.02 7.70 -10.81
C LYS A 165 26.12 7.10 -9.42
N LYS A 166 27.13 7.49 -8.65
CA LYS A 166 27.25 7.04 -7.25
C LYS A 166 26.10 7.61 -6.43
N ILE A 167 25.28 6.73 -5.87
CA ILE A 167 24.19 7.05 -4.95
C ILE A 167 24.40 6.24 -3.68
N VAL A 168 24.32 6.90 -2.53
CA VAL A 168 24.46 6.26 -1.24
C VAL A 168 23.16 6.38 -0.45
N TYR A 169 22.77 5.33 0.26
CA TYR A 169 21.69 5.43 1.22
C TYR A 169 22.14 6.16 2.47
N GLN A 170 21.39 7.16 2.88
CA GLN A 170 21.58 7.86 4.16
C GLN A 170 20.38 7.58 5.05
N ASN A 171 20.62 6.78 6.10
CA ASN A 171 19.61 6.52 7.12
C ASN A 171 19.47 7.73 8.04
N LEU A 172 18.25 8.18 8.21
CA LEU A 172 17.87 9.27 9.10
C LEU A 172 17.02 8.73 10.26
N SER A 173 16.83 9.54 11.30
CA SER A 173 15.76 9.31 12.25
C SER A 173 14.39 9.57 11.59
N GLU A 174 13.32 9.00 12.15
CA GLU A 174 11.93 9.28 11.69
C GLU A 174 11.67 10.78 11.64
N VAL A 175 12.06 11.51 12.68
CA VAL A 175 11.87 12.97 12.79
C VAL A 175 12.65 13.74 11.73
N ASP A 176 13.93 13.38 11.51
CA ASP A 176 14.77 14.07 10.52
C ASP A 176 14.31 13.75 9.10
N PHE A 177 13.84 12.53 8.84
CA PHE A 177 13.29 12.17 7.53
C PHE A 177 11.98 12.91 7.25
N ALA A 178 11.07 13.01 8.21
CA ALA A 178 9.86 13.82 8.08
C ALA A 178 10.21 15.29 7.79
N ALA A 179 11.17 15.87 8.52
CA ALA A 179 11.62 17.24 8.30
C ALA A 179 12.22 17.43 6.89
N ALA A 180 13.02 16.48 6.40
CA ALA A 180 13.59 16.51 5.07
C ALA A 180 12.50 16.47 3.98
N LEU A 181 11.48 15.62 4.13
CA LEU A 181 10.35 15.53 3.20
C LEU A 181 9.52 16.82 3.18
N LYS A 182 9.26 17.43 4.36
CA LYS A 182 8.60 18.75 4.47
C LYS A 182 9.42 19.85 3.80
N GLY A 183 10.73 19.83 4.03
CA GLY A 183 11.68 20.75 3.37
C GLY A 183 11.72 20.58 1.84
N ALA A 184 11.43 19.41 1.32
CA ALA A 184 11.26 19.13 -0.10
C ALA A 184 9.87 19.52 -0.66
N GLY A 185 8.98 20.05 0.18
CA GLY A 185 7.67 20.56 -0.22
C GLY A 185 6.51 19.56 -0.12
N LEU A 186 6.70 18.42 0.55
CA LEU A 186 5.58 17.52 0.81
C LEU A 186 4.66 18.11 1.88
N PRO A 187 3.33 17.90 1.78
CA PRO A 187 2.39 18.22 2.86
C PRO A 187 2.77 17.52 4.16
N ASP A 188 2.63 18.21 5.29
CA ASP A 188 3.07 17.74 6.61
C ASP A 188 2.56 16.32 6.92
N GLY A 189 1.26 16.08 6.79
CA GLY A 189 0.68 14.77 7.09
C GLY A 189 1.20 13.64 6.20
N LEU A 190 1.51 13.93 4.93
CA LEU A 190 2.10 12.96 4.02
C LEU A 190 3.56 12.67 4.40
N ALA A 191 4.33 13.69 4.73
CA ALA A 191 5.72 13.57 5.16
C ALA A 191 5.83 12.73 6.45
N ASP A 192 5.00 13.02 7.44
CA ASP A 192 4.95 12.30 8.70
C ASP A 192 4.52 10.83 8.49
N MET A 193 3.54 10.57 7.64
CA MET A 193 3.09 9.22 7.31
C MET A 193 4.18 8.40 6.61
N LEU A 194 4.90 8.98 5.65
CA LEU A 194 5.99 8.31 4.96
C LEU A 194 7.16 8.01 5.90
N ALA A 195 7.54 8.96 6.76
CA ALA A 195 8.60 8.76 7.74
C ALA A 195 8.24 7.67 8.76
N ASN A 196 7.00 7.66 9.26
CA ASN A 196 6.50 6.62 10.15
C ASN A 196 6.49 5.24 9.46
N SER A 197 6.13 5.19 8.18
CA SER A 197 6.13 3.94 7.42
C SER A 197 7.54 3.37 7.24
N ASP A 198 8.54 4.21 6.97
CA ASP A 198 9.94 3.79 6.91
C ASP A 198 10.44 3.30 8.29
N ALA A 199 10.15 4.03 9.37
CA ALA A 199 10.46 3.59 10.72
C ALA A 199 9.76 2.28 11.10
N GLY A 200 8.56 2.05 10.57
CA GLY A 200 7.84 0.78 10.65
C GLY A 200 8.52 -0.33 9.85
N ALA A 201 9.06 -0.02 8.68
CA ALA A 201 9.85 -0.96 7.87
C ALA A 201 11.11 -1.43 8.60
N ALA A 202 11.79 -0.53 9.34
CA ALA A 202 12.92 -0.87 10.20
C ALA A 202 12.56 -1.93 11.26
N LYS A 203 11.28 -2.02 11.64
CA LYS A 203 10.73 -3.00 12.59
C LYS A 203 10.12 -4.23 11.91
N GLY A 204 10.30 -4.39 10.59
CA GLY A 204 9.80 -5.51 9.82
C GLY A 204 8.35 -5.36 9.33
N GLY A 205 7.71 -4.21 9.51
CA GLY A 205 6.30 -3.99 9.15
C GLY A 205 5.99 -4.04 7.65
N LEU A 206 7.01 -4.00 6.79
CA LEU A 206 6.86 -4.09 5.34
C LEU A 206 7.48 -5.37 4.75
N PHE A 207 7.71 -6.38 5.58
CA PHE A 207 8.28 -7.65 5.13
C PHE A 207 7.24 -8.77 5.20
N ASP A 208 7.15 -9.53 4.13
CA ASP A 208 6.43 -10.81 4.04
C ASP A 208 7.09 -11.67 2.96
N ASP A 209 7.24 -12.96 3.24
CA ASP A 209 7.84 -13.95 2.33
C ASP A 209 6.88 -15.10 1.99
N SER A 210 5.59 -14.91 2.19
CA SER A 210 4.56 -15.91 1.89
C SER A 210 4.39 -16.18 0.39
N HIS A 211 4.83 -15.25 -0.47
CA HIS A 211 4.61 -15.25 -1.92
C HIS A 211 3.12 -15.37 -2.32
N THR A 212 2.22 -14.90 -1.46
CA THR A 212 0.78 -14.99 -1.71
C THR A 212 0.37 -14.17 -2.94
N LEU A 213 0.94 -12.97 -3.13
CA LEU A 213 0.68 -12.13 -4.30
C LEU A 213 1.01 -12.88 -5.60
N ARG A 214 2.23 -13.43 -5.69
CA ARG A 214 2.67 -14.25 -6.85
C ARG A 214 1.72 -15.40 -7.12
N LYS A 215 1.33 -16.15 -6.08
CA LYS A 215 0.39 -17.28 -6.22
C LYS A 215 -0.97 -16.82 -6.75
N LEU A 216 -1.46 -15.70 -6.22
CA LEU A 216 -2.76 -15.16 -6.60
C LEU A 216 -2.75 -14.61 -8.03
N ILE A 217 -1.70 -13.93 -8.49
CA ILE A 217 -1.63 -13.39 -9.86
C ILE A 217 -1.13 -14.41 -10.90
N GLY A 218 -0.58 -15.54 -10.47
CA GLY A 218 -0.12 -16.63 -11.35
C GLY A 218 1.20 -16.34 -12.09
N ARG A 219 1.95 -15.33 -11.67
CA ARG A 219 3.27 -14.96 -12.20
C ARG A 219 4.13 -14.31 -11.11
N PRO A 220 5.46 -14.21 -11.31
CA PRO A 220 6.30 -13.39 -10.42
C PRO A 220 5.81 -11.94 -10.38
N THR A 221 6.01 -11.29 -9.23
CA THR A 221 5.83 -9.84 -9.10
C THR A 221 6.92 -9.09 -9.85
N THR A 222 6.64 -7.87 -10.27
CA THR A 222 7.60 -7.01 -10.97
C THR A 222 8.82 -6.75 -10.08
N ALA A 223 10.01 -7.07 -10.58
CA ALA A 223 11.25 -6.93 -9.82
C ALA A 223 11.62 -5.44 -9.64
N LEU A 224 12.31 -5.11 -8.53
CA LEU A 224 12.83 -3.76 -8.28
C LEU A 224 13.70 -3.25 -9.45
N THR A 225 14.56 -4.13 -9.98
CA THR A 225 15.45 -3.81 -11.11
C THR A 225 14.69 -3.38 -12.36
N GLU A 226 13.55 -4.03 -12.63
CA GLU A 226 12.68 -3.67 -13.76
C GLU A 226 11.93 -2.35 -13.48
N SER A 227 11.43 -2.19 -12.25
CA SER A 227 10.72 -0.98 -11.85
C SER A 227 11.61 0.27 -11.95
N LEU A 228 12.88 0.17 -11.54
CA LEU A 228 13.84 1.27 -11.63
C LEU A 228 14.15 1.68 -13.08
N ARG A 229 14.24 0.74 -14.02
CA ARG A 229 14.44 1.04 -15.45
C ARG A 229 13.34 1.92 -16.04
N SER A 230 12.14 1.86 -15.48
CA SER A 230 11.01 2.64 -15.99
C SER A 230 11.09 4.14 -15.66
N VAL A 231 12.00 4.55 -14.77
CA VAL A 231 12.14 5.93 -14.26
C VAL A 231 13.55 6.50 -14.44
N LEU A 232 14.47 5.74 -15.05
CA LEU A 232 15.82 6.16 -15.46
C LEU A 232 15.87 6.53 -16.93
#